data_0baef0140ca34f00b8a6ccca5bdcacd6
#
_entry.id   0baef0140ca34f00b8a6ccca5bdcacd6
#
_cell.length_a   1.000
_cell.length_b   1.000
_cell.length_c   1.000
_cell.angle_alpha   90.00
_cell.angle_beta   90.00
_cell.angle_gamma   90.00
#
_symmetry.space_group_name_H-M   'P 1'
#
loop_
_entity.id
_entity.type
_entity.pdbx_description
1 polymer ?
#
loop_
_entity_poly.entity_id
_entity_poly.type
_entity_poly.pdbx_seq_one_letter_code
_entity_poly.pdbx_strand_id
1 'polypeptide(L)'
;MSNLKLWFSRFKTPSLANFGNEDLFYVVGWLMVFARPLTHNYYEYSLGLSDRMRWDFVFYDWNGDLAFLLLFCVSKFLLEPHFFFKQKIRSFILFSLLSAFVVMYSYSFVSSRRPPLLQEPSPMGVLMGGQFISMFTMSILVMGTSLCINIVFRTRREKLLQEVSEAEKVKTELDYLKYQINPHFFMNTLNNIHALVDIDSQLAKDAIIELSRMMRYMLYETSGPQVPMSKELEFHKHFVKLMRLRCDESVSVNYVEPPKDASYQNVMVPPLIGIVFIENAFKYGISHRHPSYINISYEEDPDYLIHFHCQNSNFSREGVQKQGCGLGLVNVRKRLDLLYGNRYKLNIESTEQDFTVNLYIPYN
;
A
#
# COMPACT_ATOMS: atom_id res chain seq x y z
N MET A 1 -23.63 19.59 34.55
CA MET A 1 -24.13 19.78 33.19
C MET A 1 -23.02 19.83 32.10
N SER A 2 -21.74 20.07 32.46
CA SER A 2 -20.62 20.11 31.50
C SER A 2 -20.20 18.72 30.96
N ASN A 3 -20.28 17.68 31.73
CA ASN A 3 -19.86 16.34 31.35
C ASN A 3 -20.81 15.61 30.37
N LEU A 4 -22.08 15.97 30.34
CA LEU A 4 -23.03 15.41 29.36
C LEU A 4 -22.81 15.98 27.95
N LYS A 5 -22.48 17.28 27.83
CA LYS A 5 -22.17 17.90 26.53
C LYS A 5 -20.90 17.34 25.89
N LEU A 6 -19.90 17.02 26.72
CA LEU A 6 -18.66 16.35 26.25
C LEU A 6 -18.91 14.90 25.83
N TRP A 7 -19.87 14.22 26.45
CA TRP A 7 -20.27 12.87 26.07
C TRP A 7 -21.02 12.85 24.73
N PHE A 8 -21.95 13.79 24.51
CA PHE A 8 -22.68 13.93 23.24
C PHE A 8 -21.80 14.45 22.10
N SER A 9 -20.76 15.25 22.34
CA SER A 9 -19.84 15.71 21.28
C SER A 9 -18.94 14.61 20.74
N ARG A 10 -18.83 13.47 21.43
CA ARG A 10 -18.15 12.25 20.92
C ARG A 10 -19.01 11.41 19.97
N PHE A 11 -20.31 11.62 19.93
CA PHE A 11 -21.17 11.11 18.87
C PHE A 11 -21.13 12.09 17.70
N LYS A 12 -20.05 12.03 16.88
CA LYS A 12 -20.14 12.59 15.54
C LYS A 12 -21.30 11.89 14.87
N THR A 13 -22.40 12.60 14.64
CA THR A 13 -23.45 12.15 13.74
C THR A 13 -22.77 11.76 12.43
N PRO A 14 -22.92 10.53 11.95
CA PRO A 14 -22.39 10.17 10.63
C PRO A 14 -23.03 11.14 9.64
N SER A 15 -22.22 11.99 9.02
CA SER A 15 -22.68 12.76 7.87
C SER A 15 -23.11 11.76 6.81
N LEU A 16 -24.24 11.98 6.15
CA LEU A 16 -24.76 11.15 5.04
C LEU A 16 -23.69 10.88 3.95
N ALA A 17 -22.64 11.70 3.90
CA ALA A 17 -21.47 11.53 3.01
C ALA A 17 -20.56 10.34 3.36
N ASN A 18 -20.71 9.72 4.53
CA ASN A 18 -19.89 8.58 4.99
C ASN A 18 -20.69 7.25 5.07
N PHE A 19 -21.80 7.14 4.34
CA PHE A 19 -22.51 5.87 4.20
C PHE A 19 -21.63 4.86 3.46
N GLY A 20 -21.01 3.98 4.20
CA GLY A 20 -20.23 2.87 3.65
C GLY A 20 -21.15 1.71 3.21
N ASN A 21 -20.59 0.79 2.43
CA ASN A 21 -21.28 -0.45 2.04
C ASN A 21 -21.82 -1.25 3.25
N GLU A 22 -21.21 -1.08 4.41
CA GLU A 22 -21.68 -1.63 5.69
C GLU A 22 -23.07 -1.13 6.09
N ASP A 23 -23.25 0.20 6.06
CA ASP A 23 -24.48 0.84 6.52
C ASP A 23 -25.63 0.52 5.58
N LEU A 24 -25.36 0.44 4.29
CA LEU A 24 -26.33 -0.01 3.28
C LEU A 24 -26.80 -1.45 3.57
N PHE A 25 -25.89 -2.35 3.91
CA PHE A 25 -26.18 -3.73 4.23
C PHE A 25 -27.13 -3.83 5.43
N TYR A 26 -26.88 -3.05 6.48
CA TYR A 26 -27.74 -3.02 7.68
C TYR A 26 -29.11 -2.42 7.35
N VAL A 27 -29.18 -1.32 6.62
CA VAL A 27 -30.44 -0.69 6.22
C VAL A 27 -31.30 -1.66 5.43
N VAL A 28 -30.74 -2.33 4.42
CA VAL A 28 -31.47 -3.32 3.60
C VAL A 28 -31.95 -4.50 4.45
N GLY A 29 -31.09 -5.02 5.34
CA GLY A 29 -31.45 -6.11 6.24
C GLY A 29 -32.64 -5.74 7.15
N TRP A 30 -32.60 -4.57 7.77
CA TRP A 30 -33.71 -4.10 8.63
C TRP A 30 -34.98 -3.76 7.87
N LEU A 31 -34.89 -3.23 6.65
CA LEU A 31 -36.06 -3.02 5.78
C LEU A 31 -36.77 -4.34 5.48
N MET A 32 -36.03 -5.42 5.24
CA MET A 32 -36.63 -6.75 5.04
C MET A 32 -37.35 -7.26 6.32
N VAL A 33 -36.76 -7.06 7.50
CA VAL A 33 -37.36 -7.44 8.77
C VAL A 33 -38.69 -6.69 8.98
N PHE A 34 -38.70 -5.37 8.81
CA PHE A 34 -39.91 -4.56 8.97
C PHE A 34 -40.97 -4.77 7.87
N ALA A 35 -40.58 -5.26 6.69
CA ALA A 35 -41.53 -5.63 5.62
C ALA A 35 -42.24 -6.95 5.91
N ARG A 36 -41.68 -7.84 6.70
CA ARG A 36 -42.21 -9.18 7.02
C ARG A 36 -43.68 -9.16 7.52
N PRO A 37 -44.07 -8.37 8.52
CA PRO A 37 -45.46 -8.35 9.02
C PRO A 37 -46.43 -7.84 7.99
N LEU A 38 -46.02 -6.89 7.14
CA LEU A 38 -46.86 -6.39 6.04
C LEU A 38 -47.10 -7.47 4.98
N THR A 39 -46.05 -8.16 4.55
CA THR A 39 -46.14 -9.21 3.54
C THR A 39 -46.97 -10.40 4.02
N HIS A 40 -46.79 -10.78 5.29
CA HIS A 40 -47.54 -11.86 5.90
C HIS A 40 -49.08 -11.53 5.97
N ASN A 41 -49.37 -10.33 6.47
CA ASN A 41 -50.74 -9.86 6.59
C ASN A 41 -51.44 -9.72 5.22
N TYR A 42 -50.70 -9.23 4.20
CA TYR A 42 -51.20 -9.16 2.83
C TYR A 42 -51.44 -10.55 2.24
N TYR A 43 -50.59 -11.52 2.52
CA TYR A 43 -50.73 -12.91 2.06
C TYR A 43 -51.96 -13.58 2.67
N GLU A 44 -52.22 -13.46 3.98
CA GLU A 44 -53.41 -13.95 4.64
C GLU A 44 -54.71 -13.35 4.03
N TYR A 45 -54.73 -12.03 3.80
CA TYR A 45 -55.81 -11.33 3.12
C TYR A 45 -56.05 -11.84 1.69
N SER A 46 -54.97 -12.02 0.91
CA SER A 46 -55.06 -12.46 -0.49
C SER A 46 -55.57 -13.90 -0.65
N LEU A 47 -55.33 -14.74 0.34
CA LEU A 47 -55.83 -16.13 0.37
C LEU A 47 -57.26 -16.25 0.93
N GLY A 48 -57.92 -15.16 1.31
CA GLY A 48 -59.23 -15.18 1.92
C GLY A 48 -59.26 -15.73 3.36
N LEU A 49 -58.10 -15.86 4.00
CA LEU A 49 -57.97 -16.30 5.37
C LEU A 49 -58.34 -15.20 6.37
N SER A 50 -58.42 -13.96 5.91
CA SER A 50 -58.83 -12.78 6.65
C SER A 50 -59.71 -11.88 5.79
N ASP A 51 -60.84 -11.40 6.32
CA ASP A 51 -61.80 -10.53 5.62
C ASP A 51 -61.24 -9.11 5.35
N ARG A 52 -60.19 -8.73 6.05
CA ARG A 52 -59.50 -7.40 5.92
C ARG A 52 -58.05 -7.47 6.40
N MET A 53 -57.26 -6.49 5.94
CA MET A 53 -55.93 -6.28 6.50
C MET A 53 -56.02 -5.93 7.98
N ARG A 54 -55.27 -6.67 8.79
CA ARG A 54 -55.28 -6.54 10.28
C ARG A 54 -54.11 -5.68 10.73
N TRP A 55 -54.31 -4.37 10.67
CA TRP A 55 -53.25 -3.41 11.06
C TRP A 55 -52.80 -3.55 12.51
N ASP A 56 -53.70 -3.93 13.44
CA ASP A 56 -53.36 -4.17 14.82
C ASP A 56 -52.30 -5.26 15.00
N PHE A 57 -52.33 -6.27 14.11
CA PHE A 57 -51.35 -7.35 14.09
C PHE A 57 -49.96 -6.83 13.59
N VAL A 58 -49.99 -6.04 12.53
CA VAL A 58 -48.77 -5.44 11.96
C VAL A 58 -48.05 -4.53 12.98
N PHE A 59 -48.80 -3.65 13.65
CA PHE A 59 -48.25 -2.76 14.68
C PHE A 59 -47.72 -3.54 15.84
N TYR A 60 -48.34 -4.64 16.21
CA TYR A 60 -47.89 -5.49 17.31
C TYR A 60 -46.54 -6.18 16.97
N ASP A 61 -46.38 -6.76 15.78
CA ASP A 61 -45.15 -7.39 15.32
C ASP A 61 -44.03 -6.38 15.20
N TRP A 62 -44.30 -5.16 14.68
CA TRP A 62 -43.32 -4.08 14.63
C TRP A 62 -42.79 -3.69 16.02
N ASN A 63 -43.57 -3.79 17.09
CA ASN A 63 -43.04 -3.57 18.45
C ASN A 63 -41.93 -4.57 18.81
N GLY A 64 -42.09 -5.84 18.42
CA GLY A 64 -41.05 -6.85 18.57
C GLY A 64 -39.80 -6.56 17.73
N ASP A 65 -40.01 -6.25 16.44
CA ASP A 65 -38.95 -5.93 15.54
C ASP A 65 -38.15 -4.67 15.98
N LEU A 66 -38.84 -3.67 16.54
CA LEU A 66 -38.22 -2.48 17.12
C LEU A 66 -37.34 -2.83 18.35
N ALA A 67 -37.76 -3.74 19.19
CA ALA A 67 -36.97 -4.18 20.33
C ALA A 67 -35.67 -4.89 19.88
N PHE A 68 -35.74 -5.70 18.82
CA PHE A 68 -34.53 -6.30 18.21
C PHE A 68 -33.65 -5.28 17.54
N LEU A 69 -34.22 -4.26 16.86
CA LEU A 69 -33.42 -3.16 16.31
C LEU A 69 -32.68 -2.39 17.40
N LEU A 70 -33.32 -2.11 18.53
CA LEU A 70 -32.66 -1.48 19.67
C LEU A 70 -31.54 -2.36 20.25
N LEU A 71 -31.78 -3.66 20.38
CA LEU A 71 -30.76 -4.61 20.79
C LEU A 71 -29.55 -4.62 19.83
N PHE A 72 -29.82 -4.63 18.53
CA PHE A 72 -28.79 -4.53 17.52
C PHE A 72 -27.98 -3.22 17.65
N CYS A 73 -28.65 -2.08 17.83
CA CYS A 73 -27.98 -0.80 18.01
C CYS A 73 -27.12 -0.78 19.29
N VAL A 74 -27.61 -1.31 20.40
CA VAL A 74 -26.85 -1.45 21.64
C VAL A 74 -25.63 -2.35 21.44
N SER A 75 -25.79 -3.49 20.78
CA SER A 75 -24.66 -4.38 20.45
C SER A 75 -23.62 -3.66 19.61
N LYS A 76 -24.01 -3.13 18.46
CA LYS A 76 -23.11 -2.53 17.45
C LYS A 76 -22.39 -1.28 17.99
N PHE A 77 -23.11 -0.37 18.62
CA PHE A 77 -22.57 0.95 18.98
C PHE A 77 -21.99 1.02 20.40
N LEU A 78 -22.45 0.15 21.30
CA LEU A 78 -22.05 0.19 22.70
C LEU A 78 -21.23 -1.04 23.13
N LEU A 79 -21.75 -2.26 22.93
CA LEU A 79 -21.11 -3.45 23.48
C LEU A 79 -19.87 -3.88 22.68
N GLU A 80 -19.96 -3.96 21.38
CA GLU A 80 -18.85 -4.38 20.51
C GLU A 80 -17.63 -3.47 20.62
N PRO A 81 -17.73 -2.12 20.45
CA PRO A 81 -16.56 -1.25 20.49
C PRO A 81 -15.96 -1.08 21.88
N HIS A 82 -16.77 -1.16 22.94
CA HIS A 82 -16.30 -0.91 24.30
C HIS A 82 -15.82 -2.15 25.04
N PHE A 83 -16.35 -3.30 24.70
CA PHE A 83 -16.03 -4.55 25.41
C PHE A 83 -15.38 -5.59 24.50
N PHE A 84 -15.97 -5.95 23.36
CA PHE A 84 -15.45 -7.02 22.50
C PHE A 84 -14.10 -6.64 21.89
N PHE A 85 -14.01 -5.52 21.18
CA PHE A 85 -12.76 -5.08 20.54
C PHE A 85 -11.69 -4.58 21.52
N LYS A 86 -12.04 -4.35 22.78
CA LYS A 86 -11.08 -4.08 23.86
C LYS A 86 -10.68 -5.35 24.64
N GLN A 87 -10.99 -6.53 24.08
CA GLN A 87 -10.67 -7.84 24.67
C GLN A 87 -11.29 -8.09 26.06
N LYS A 88 -12.32 -7.35 26.44
CA LYS A 88 -13.07 -7.55 27.69
C LYS A 88 -14.21 -8.54 27.48
N ILE A 89 -13.88 -9.75 27.02
CA ILE A 89 -14.86 -10.76 26.57
C ILE A 89 -15.88 -11.11 27.67
N ARG A 90 -15.45 -11.25 28.93
CA ARG A 90 -16.36 -11.57 30.06
C ARG A 90 -17.44 -10.51 30.25
N SER A 91 -17.05 -9.22 30.20
CA SER A 91 -17.99 -8.11 30.29
C SER A 91 -18.92 -8.05 29.08
N PHE A 92 -18.39 -8.31 27.88
CA PHE A 92 -19.20 -8.40 26.67
C PHE A 92 -20.29 -9.44 26.79
N ILE A 93 -19.96 -10.68 27.18
CA ILE A 93 -20.92 -11.77 27.36
C ILE A 93 -21.98 -11.38 28.43
N LEU A 94 -21.54 -10.86 29.59
CA LEU A 94 -22.44 -10.47 30.67
C LEU A 94 -23.46 -9.41 30.20
N PHE A 95 -22.99 -8.31 29.60
CA PHE A 95 -23.90 -7.25 29.16
C PHE A 95 -24.75 -7.67 27.96
N SER A 96 -24.25 -8.57 27.10
CA SER A 96 -25.03 -9.15 25.99
C SER A 96 -26.19 -10.00 26.52
N LEU A 97 -25.95 -10.85 27.51
CA LEU A 97 -27.00 -11.65 28.16
C LEU A 97 -28.01 -10.76 28.91
N LEU A 98 -27.52 -9.72 29.58
CA LEU A 98 -28.41 -8.78 30.28
C LEU A 98 -29.32 -8.02 29.31
N SER A 99 -28.77 -7.55 28.17
CA SER A 99 -29.57 -6.84 27.16
C SER A 99 -30.59 -7.75 26.47
N ALA A 100 -30.23 -9.01 26.19
CA ALA A 100 -31.16 -10.01 25.66
C ALA A 100 -32.29 -10.29 26.66
N PHE A 101 -31.97 -10.39 27.93
CA PHE A 101 -32.97 -10.59 28.99
C PHE A 101 -33.94 -9.39 29.10
N VAL A 102 -33.44 -8.16 29.01
CA VAL A 102 -34.28 -6.94 29.01
C VAL A 102 -35.25 -6.94 27.83
N VAL A 103 -34.78 -7.28 26.64
CA VAL A 103 -35.63 -7.39 25.45
C VAL A 103 -36.69 -8.46 25.62
N MET A 104 -36.30 -9.63 26.10
CA MET A 104 -37.22 -10.74 26.37
C MET A 104 -38.31 -10.35 27.38
N TYR A 105 -37.93 -9.70 28.49
CA TYR A 105 -38.87 -9.24 29.49
C TYR A 105 -39.82 -8.16 28.96
N SER A 106 -39.32 -7.16 28.22
CA SER A 106 -40.14 -6.11 27.61
C SER A 106 -41.15 -6.68 26.63
N TYR A 107 -40.73 -7.64 25.77
CA TYR A 107 -41.64 -8.32 24.86
C TYR A 107 -42.70 -9.12 25.58
N SER A 108 -42.35 -9.87 26.62
CA SER A 108 -43.31 -10.63 27.46
C SER A 108 -44.33 -9.71 28.11
N PHE A 109 -43.88 -8.56 28.61
CA PHE A 109 -44.77 -7.55 29.22
C PHE A 109 -45.75 -6.97 28.21
N VAL A 110 -45.31 -6.64 27.00
CA VAL A 110 -46.18 -6.15 25.90
C VAL A 110 -47.12 -7.26 25.45
N SER A 111 -46.63 -8.50 25.32
CA SER A 111 -47.41 -9.67 24.93
C SER A 111 -48.54 -10.00 25.90
N SER A 112 -48.32 -9.84 27.22
CA SER A 112 -49.33 -10.08 28.23
C SER A 112 -50.52 -9.09 28.16
N ARG A 113 -50.35 -7.97 27.47
CA ARG A 113 -51.41 -6.95 27.27
C ARG A 113 -52.11 -7.06 25.93
N ARG A 114 -51.96 -8.19 25.21
CA ARG A 114 -52.68 -8.44 23.96
C ARG A 114 -54.18 -8.42 24.18
N PRO A 115 -55.00 -7.78 23.33
CA PRO A 115 -56.43 -7.90 23.35
C PRO A 115 -56.86 -9.37 23.19
N PRO A 116 -57.91 -9.82 23.86
CA PRO A 116 -58.38 -11.22 23.81
C PRO A 116 -58.64 -11.74 22.42
N LEU A 117 -59.02 -10.86 21.44
CA LEU A 117 -59.22 -11.16 20.05
C LEU A 117 -57.97 -11.58 19.27
N LEU A 118 -56.79 -11.34 19.82
CA LEU A 118 -55.47 -11.69 19.26
C LEU A 118 -54.76 -12.81 20.02
N GLN A 119 -55.43 -13.40 21.04
CA GLN A 119 -54.90 -14.54 21.81
C GLN A 119 -55.35 -15.84 21.10
N GLU A 120 -54.36 -16.60 20.61
CA GLU A 120 -54.65 -17.97 20.15
C GLU A 120 -55.02 -18.85 21.34
N PRO A 121 -56.03 -19.74 21.23
CA PRO A 121 -56.40 -20.67 22.25
C PRO A 121 -55.35 -21.78 22.38
N SER A 122 -54.47 -21.67 23.33
CA SER A 122 -53.44 -22.68 23.56
C SER A 122 -53.10 -22.85 25.04
N PRO A 123 -52.66 -24.02 25.47
CA PRO A 123 -52.34 -24.30 26.88
C PRO A 123 -51.20 -23.35 27.38
N MET A 124 -51.55 -22.47 28.29
CA MET A 124 -50.79 -21.29 28.74
C MET A 124 -49.33 -21.57 29.15
N GLY A 125 -49.02 -22.77 29.59
CA GLY A 125 -47.65 -23.12 30.03
C GLY A 125 -46.66 -23.50 28.92
N VAL A 126 -47.13 -24.15 27.85
CA VAL A 126 -46.30 -24.63 26.74
C VAL A 126 -45.92 -23.47 25.80
N LEU A 127 -46.82 -22.51 25.63
CA LEU A 127 -46.61 -21.35 24.80
C LEU A 127 -45.62 -20.36 25.42
N MET A 128 -45.67 -20.13 26.74
CA MET A 128 -44.71 -19.22 27.39
C MET A 128 -43.28 -19.74 27.23
N GLY A 129 -43.04 -21.03 27.48
CA GLY A 129 -41.69 -21.63 27.29
C GLY A 129 -41.17 -21.52 25.85
N GLY A 130 -42.01 -21.80 24.86
CA GLY A 130 -41.63 -21.70 23.44
C GLY A 130 -41.33 -20.26 22.99
N GLN A 131 -42.12 -19.27 23.42
CA GLN A 131 -41.86 -17.87 23.12
C GLN A 131 -40.56 -17.36 23.74
N PHE A 132 -40.26 -17.72 25.02
CA PHE A 132 -38.99 -17.36 25.64
C PHE A 132 -37.78 -17.92 24.89
N ILE A 133 -37.83 -19.19 24.54
CA ILE A 133 -36.74 -19.83 23.77
C ILE A 133 -36.54 -19.12 22.41
N SER A 134 -37.65 -18.86 21.70
CA SER A 134 -37.61 -18.17 20.40
C SER A 134 -37.03 -16.77 20.51
N MET A 135 -37.43 -15.97 21.50
CA MET A 135 -36.92 -14.61 21.70
C MET A 135 -35.43 -14.61 22.08
N PHE A 136 -35.03 -15.56 22.91
CA PHE A 136 -33.65 -15.71 23.34
C PHE A 136 -32.75 -16.11 22.17
N THR A 137 -33.18 -17.09 21.37
CA THR A 137 -32.42 -17.51 20.16
C THR A 137 -32.32 -16.40 19.13
N MET A 138 -33.41 -15.64 18.89
CA MET A 138 -33.40 -14.48 17.98
C MET A 138 -32.47 -13.38 18.50
N SER A 139 -32.43 -13.11 19.80
CA SER A 139 -31.51 -12.12 20.39
C SER A 139 -30.06 -12.50 20.15
N ILE A 140 -29.70 -13.77 20.36
CA ILE A 140 -28.35 -14.28 20.12
C ILE A 140 -28.00 -14.16 18.59
N LEU A 141 -28.96 -14.50 17.74
CA LEU A 141 -28.77 -14.45 16.30
C LEU A 141 -28.55 -13.02 15.79
N VAL A 142 -29.35 -12.05 16.28
CA VAL A 142 -29.19 -10.62 15.94
C VAL A 142 -27.84 -10.08 16.40
N MET A 143 -27.43 -10.39 17.63
CA MET A 143 -26.14 -9.94 18.15
C MET A 143 -24.97 -10.64 17.46
N GLY A 144 -25.10 -11.96 17.19
CA GLY A 144 -24.09 -12.73 16.49
C GLY A 144 -23.87 -12.25 15.05
N THR A 145 -24.95 -11.96 14.32
CA THR A 145 -24.85 -11.41 12.97
C THR A 145 -24.24 -10.02 12.95
N SER A 146 -24.61 -9.13 13.91
CA SER A 146 -23.96 -7.82 14.08
C SER A 146 -22.46 -7.97 14.26
N LEU A 147 -22.05 -8.83 15.20
CA LEU A 147 -20.65 -9.07 15.51
C LEU A 147 -19.88 -9.64 14.32
N CYS A 148 -20.43 -10.64 13.63
CA CYS A 148 -19.81 -11.25 12.44
C CYS A 148 -19.58 -10.22 11.34
N ILE A 149 -20.58 -9.41 11.03
CA ILE A 149 -20.48 -8.37 10.01
C ILE A 149 -19.40 -7.36 10.40
N ASN A 150 -19.42 -6.86 11.64
CA ASN A 150 -18.42 -5.92 12.13
C ASN A 150 -16.98 -6.49 12.07
N ILE A 151 -16.78 -7.75 12.44
CA ILE A 151 -15.46 -8.41 12.33
C ILE A 151 -15.00 -8.45 10.87
N VAL A 152 -15.86 -8.87 9.94
CA VAL A 152 -15.49 -8.99 8.51
C VAL A 152 -15.08 -7.65 7.93
N PHE A 153 -15.87 -6.60 8.13
CA PHE A 153 -15.56 -5.27 7.59
C PHE A 153 -14.33 -4.65 8.26
N ARG A 154 -14.18 -4.82 9.58
CA ARG A 154 -13.00 -4.34 10.29
C ARG A 154 -11.73 -5.03 9.83
N THR A 155 -11.74 -6.35 9.68
CA THR A 155 -10.59 -7.11 9.19
C THR A 155 -10.20 -6.70 7.77
N ARG A 156 -11.18 -6.48 6.88
CA ARG A 156 -10.93 -5.97 5.52
C ARG A 156 -10.28 -4.58 5.56
N ARG A 157 -10.80 -3.69 6.41
CA ARG A 157 -10.26 -2.34 6.55
C ARG A 157 -8.83 -2.34 7.10
N GLU A 158 -8.54 -3.16 8.10
CA GLU A 158 -7.21 -3.32 8.68
C GLU A 158 -6.21 -3.86 7.64
N LYS A 159 -6.61 -4.85 6.83
CA LYS A 159 -5.78 -5.37 5.73
C LYS A 159 -5.47 -4.30 4.70
N LEU A 160 -6.49 -3.55 4.25
CA LEU A 160 -6.29 -2.47 3.28
C LEU A 160 -5.33 -1.39 3.80
N LEU A 161 -5.46 -1.00 5.07
CA LEU A 161 -4.55 -0.04 5.71
C LEU A 161 -3.12 -0.59 5.83
N GLN A 162 -2.95 -1.88 6.08
CA GLN A 162 -1.64 -2.53 6.07
C GLN A 162 -1.01 -2.50 4.68
N GLU A 163 -1.75 -2.89 3.64
CA GLU A 163 -1.27 -2.86 2.25
C GLU A 163 -0.82 -1.46 1.82
N VAL A 164 -1.60 -0.42 2.16
CA VAL A 164 -1.23 0.98 1.88
C VAL A 164 0.04 1.37 2.64
N SER A 165 0.13 1.02 3.93
CA SER A 165 1.32 1.34 4.75
C SER A 165 2.58 0.61 4.26
N GLU A 166 2.46 -0.64 3.81
CA GLU A 166 3.57 -1.39 3.21
C GLU A 166 4.03 -0.77 1.89
N ALA A 167 3.08 -0.38 1.03
CA ALA A 167 3.38 0.30 -0.23
C ALA A 167 4.09 1.65 0.01
N GLU A 168 3.65 2.43 1.01
CA GLU A 168 4.33 3.69 1.40
C GLU A 168 5.75 3.45 1.93
N LYS A 169 5.96 2.40 2.73
CA LYS A 169 7.30 2.04 3.21
C LYS A 169 8.24 1.70 2.07
N VAL A 170 7.79 0.83 1.12
CA VAL A 170 8.58 0.45 -0.05
C VAL A 170 8.90 1.69 -0.90
N LYS A 171 7.93 2.58 -1.13
CA LYS A 171 8.14 3.84 -1.85
C LYS A 171 9.20 4.72 -1.16
N THR A 172 9.07 4.92 0.15
CA THR A 172 10.03 5.73 0.94
C THR A 172 11.42 5.13 0.90
N GLU A 173 11.54 3.80 0.97
CA GLU A 173 12.82 3.11 0.87
C GLU A 173 13.45 3.25 -0.53
N LEU A 174 12.64 3.13 -1.59
CA LEU A 174 13.10 3.38 -2.96
C LEU A 174 13.56 4.82 -3.16
N ASP A 175 12.81 5.81 -2.63
CA ASP A 175 13.18 7.21 -2.70
C ASP A 175 14.49 7.48 -1.92
N TYR A 176 14.64 6.91 -0.72
CA TYR A 176 15.88 6.99 0.07
C TYR A 176 17.08 6.42 -0.70
N LEU A 177 16.95 5.23 -1.30
CA LEU A 177 18.01 4.60 -2.11
C LEU A 177 18.34 5.42 -3.37
N LYS A 178 17.36 6.11 -3.94
CA LYS A 178 17.55 7.01 -5.08
C LYS A 178 18.35 8.26 -4.71
N TYR A 179 18.09 8.87 -3.55
CA TYR A 179 18.77 10.10 -3.09
C TYR A 179 20.19 9.87 -2.52
N GLN A 180 20.64 8.62 -2.42
CA GLN A 180 22.03 8.32 -2.03
C GLN A 180 23.07 8.64 -3.13
N ILE A 181 22.67 9.32 -4.22
CA ILE A 181 23.61 9.83 -5.22
C ILE A 181 24.47 10.91 -4.55
N ASN A 182 25.73 10.63 -4.55
CA ASN A 182 26.83 11.20 -3.78
C ASN A 182 26.94 12.75 -3.96
N PRO A 183 26.49 13.60 -2.99
CA PRO A 183 26.72 15.05 -3.07
C PRO A 183 28.19 15.41 -3.19
N HIS A 184 29.07 14.58 -2.71
CA HIS A 184 30.53 14.71 -2.79
C HIS A 184 31.02 14.64 -4.25
N PHE A 185 30.37 13.87 -5.14
CA PHE A 185 30.65 13.87 -6.56
C PHE A 185 30.51 15.26 -7.17
N PHE A 186 29.39 15.95 -6.87
CA PHE A 186 29.14 17.31 -7.39
C PHE A 186 30.16 18.32 -6.89
N MET A 187 30.48 18.28 -5.60
CA MET A 187 31.47 19.18 -5.00
C MET A 187 32.83 18.97 -5.63
N ASN A 188 33.26 17.72 -5.81
CA ASN A 188 34.53 17.40 -6.48
C ASN A 188 34.54 17.83 -7.94
N THR A 189 33.43 17.65 -8.66
CA THR A 189 33.32 18.07 -10.04
C THR A 189 33.40 19.59 -10.18
N LEU A 190 32.72 20.34 -9.33
CA LEU A 190 32.81 21.81 -9.28
C LEU A 190 34.23 22.29 -8.98
N ASN A 191 34.91 21.67 -8.03
CA ASN A 191 36.32 21.99 -7.72
C ASN A 191 37.25 21.72 -8.91
N ASN A 192 37.03 20.64 -9.66
CA ASN A 192 37.80 20.33 -10.85
C ASN A 192 37.51 21.33 -11.98
N ILE A 193 36.26 21.72 -12.20
CA ILE A 193 35.88 22.75 -13.19
C ILE A 193 36.54 24.07 -12.81
N HIS A 194 36.54 24.44 -11.53
CA HIS A 194 37.22 25.65 -11.06
C HIS A 194 38.73 25.62 -11.40
N ALA A 195 39.40 24.50 -11.19
CA ALA A 195 40.80 24.34 -11.56
C ALA A 195 41.03 24.40 -13.07
N LEU A 196 40.06 23.93 -13.91
CA LEU A 196 40.15 24.00 -15.38
C LEU A 196 39.98 25.40 -15.92
N VAL A 197 39.32 26.34 -15.21
CA VAL A 197 39.11 27.73 -15.71
C VAL A 197 40.40 28.42 -16.07
N ASP A 198 41.46 28.22 -15.29
CA ASP A 198 42.77 28.85 -15.49
C ASP A 198 43.64 28.10 -16.50
N ILE A 199 43.33 26.81 -16.79
CA ILE A 199 44.12 25.96 -17.69
C ILE A 199 43.53 25.99 -19.11
N ASP A 200 42.23 25.71 -19.22
CA ASP A 200 41.47 25.69 -20.48
C ASP A 200 40.03 26.17 -20.24
N SER A 201 39.79 27.44 -20.49
CA SER A 201 38.51 28.10 -20.31
C SER A 201 37.40 27.48 -21.17
N GLN A 202 37.72 26.93 -22.37
CA GLN A 202 36.71 26.30 -23.22
C GLN A 202 36.30 24.94 -22.65
N LEU A 203 37.27 24.15 -22.22
CA LEU A 203 37.03 22.86 -21.56
C LEU A 203 36.22 23.01 -20.25
N ALA A 204 36.52 24.08 -19.50
CA ALA A 204 35.73 24.42 -18.30
C ALA A 204 34.24 24.74 -18.62
N LYS A 205 34.00 25.52 -19.72
CA LYS A 205 32.61 25.81 -20.16
C LYS A 205 31.88 24.54 -20.59
N ASP A 206 32.55 23.67 -21.35
CA ASP A 206 31.95 22.40 -21.79
C ASP A 206 31.60 21.50 -20.59
N ALA A 207 32.49 21.44 -19.59
CA ALA A 207 32.25 20.72 -18.34
C ALA A 207 31.03 21.26 -17.57
N ILE A 208 30.85 22.60 -17.50
CA ILE A 208 29.67 23.23 -16.89
C ILE A 208 28.40 22.83 -17.61
N ILE A 209 28.41 22.79 -18.94
CA ILE A 209 27.24 22.40 -19.75
C ILE A 209 26.87 20.94 -19.46
N GLU A 210 27.85 20.03 -19.49
CA GLU A 210 27.59 18.61 -19.18
C GLU A 210 27.07 18.41 -17.74
N LEU A 211 27.68 19.09 -16.76
CA LEU A 211 27.19 19.06 -15.37
C LEU A 211 25.76 19.59 -15.23
N SER A 212 25.44 20.69 -15.92
CA SER A 212 24.10 21.28 -15.91
C SER A 212 23.05 20.33 -16.49
N ARG A 213 23.36 19.61 -17.58
CA ARG A 213 22.47 18.59 -18.17
C ARG A 213 22.22 17.44 -17.20
N MET A 214 23.28 16.94 -16.56
CA MET A 214 23.17 15.90 -15.54
C MET A 214 22.31 16.33 -14.35
N MET A 215 22.53 17.55 -13.83
CA MET A 215 21.72 18.10 -12.73
C MET A 215 20.25 18.22 -13.13
N ARG A 216 19.95 18.68 -14.34
CA ARG A 216 18.56 18.77 -14.84
C ARG A 216 17.89 17.41 -14.84
N TYR A 217 18.56 16.40 -15.38
CA TYR A 217 18.06 15.03 -15.38
C TYR A 217 17.73 14.57 -13.96
N MET A 218 18.66 14.69 -13.02
CA MET A 218 18.48 14.23 -11.66
C MET A 218 17.40 14.98 -10.87
N LEU A 219 17.26 16.29 -11.08
CA LEU A 219 16.31 17.10 -10.32
C LEU A 219 14.89 17.02 -10.88
N TYR A 220 14.75 16.95 -12.21
CA TYR A 220 13.43 17.11 -12.85
C TYR A 220 12.93 15.84 -13.54
N GLU A 221 13.81 15.08 -14.22
CA GLU A 221 13.38 13.95 -15.03
C GLU A 221 13.26 12.66 -14.21
N THR A 222 13.99 12.52 -13.12
CA THR A 222 13.94 11.35 -12.22
C THR A 222 12.87 11.45 -11.14
N SER A 223 11.94 12.40 -11.20
CA SER A 223 10.88 12.57 -10.18
C SER A 223 9.88 11.40 -10.17
N GLY A 224 9.70 10.70 -11.28
CA GLY A 224 8.85 9.52 -11.40
C GLY A 224 9.55 8.22 -11.00
N PRO A 225 8.79 7.13 -10.88
CA PRO A 225 9.34 5.80 -10.57
C PRO A 225 10.15 5.23 -11.73
N GLN A 226 9.86 5.65 -12.96
CA GLN A 226 10.48 5.18 -14.19
C GLN A 226 10.74 6.35 -15.15
N VAL A 227 11.72 6.18 -16.03
CA VAL A 227 12.09 7.11 -17.11
C VAL A 227 12.30 6.33 -18.40
N PRO A 228 12.19 6.97 -19.60
CA PRO A 228 12.59 6.33 -20.84
C PRO A 228 14.06 5.94 -20.80
N MET A 229 14.41 4.75 -21.32
CA MET A 229 15.80 4.28 -21.36
C MET A 229 16.71 5.25 -22.12
N SER A 230 16.20 5.89 -23.18
CA SER A 230 16.93 6.93 -23.92
C SER A 230 17.45 8.06 -23.01
N LYS A 231 16.68 8.44 -21.99
CA LYS A 231 17.06 9.47 -21.02
C LYS A 231 18.15 9.01 -20.07
N GLU A 232 18.08 7.76 -19.63
CA GLU A 232 19.12 7.14 -18.81
C GLU A 232 20.44 7.03 -19.60
N LEU A 233 20.38 6.61 -20.85
CA LEU A 233 21.54 6.53 -21.74
C LEU A 233 22.16 7.91 -22.02
N GLU A 234 21.33 8.94 -22.23
CA GLU A 234 21.78 10.32 -22.40
C GLU A 234 22.51 10.81 -21.14
N PHE A 235 21.98 10.53 -19.97
CA PHE A 235 22.59 10.84 -18.69
C PHE A 235 23.95 10.13 -18.52
N HIS A 236 24.04 8.83 -18.83
CA HIS A 236 25.30 8.07 -18.79
C HIS A 236 26.34 8.66 -19.75
N LYS A 237 25.94 9.05 -20.95
CA LYS A 237 26.82 9.72 -21.93
C LYS A 237 27.39 11.02 -21.38
N HIS A 238 26.56 11.89 -20.78
CA HIS A 238 27.00 13.14 -20.18
C HIS A 238 27.94 12.90 -18.99
N PHE A 239 27.64 11.90 -18.16
CA PHE A 239 28.52 11.51 -17.05
C PHE A 239 29.89 11.05 -17.56
N VAL A 240 29.93 10.13 -18.53
CA VAL A 240 31.20 9.63 -19.09
C VAL A 240 32.02 10.76 -19.74
N LYS A 241 31.37 11.68 -20.48
CA LYS A 241 32.05 12.85 -21.04
C LYS A 241 32.71 13.70 -19.94
N LEU A 242 31.94 13.99 -18.86
CA LEU A 242 32.44 14.79 -17.75
C LEU A 242 33.62 14.12 -17.04
N MET A 243 33.54 12.78 -16.84
CA MET A 243 34.61 12.02 -16.19
C MET A 243 35.86 11.90 -17.08
N ARG A 244 35.73 11.83 -18.42
CA ARG A 244 36.87 11.83 -19.33
C ARG A 244 37.76 13.08 -19.20
N LEU A 245 37.17 14.25 -18.90
CA LEU A 245 37.89 15.49 -18.69
C LEU A 245 38.89 15.43 -17.51
N ARG A 246 38.74 14.42 -16.66
CA ARG A 246 39.60 14.18 -15.49
C ARG A 246 40.65 13.10 -15.72
N CYS A 247 40.60 12.44 -16.87
CA CYS A 247 41.52 11.36 -17.22
C CYS A 247 42.71 11.93 -18.03
N ASP A 248 43.88 11.41 -17.77
CA ASP A 248 45.06 11.66 -18.59
C ASP A 248 45.14 10.68 -19.76
N GLU A 249 46.15 10.81 -20.62
CA GLU A 249 46.35 9.96 -21.81
C GLU A 249 46.60 8.48 -21.48
N SER A 250 46.93 8.15 -20.25
CA SER A 250 47.14 6.76 -19.80
C SER A 250 45.83 5.99 -19.58
N VAL A 251 44.68 6.68 -19.58
CA VAL A 251 43.37 6.09 -19.33
C VAL A 251 42.56 5.98 -20.62
N SER A 252 42.34 4.77 -21.09
CA SER A 252 41.48 4.50 -22.24
C SER A 252 40.03 4.33 -21.80
N VAL A 253 39.14 5.26 -22.17
CA VAL A 253 37.69 5.15 -21.89
C VAL A 253 36.94 4.87 -23.17
N ASN A 254 36.38 3.71 -23.32
CA ASN A 254 35.55 3.30 -24.43
C ASN A 254 34.08 3.28 -24.03
N TYR A 255 33.29 4.20 -24.60
CA TYR A 255 31.84 4.23 -24.42
C TYR A 255 31.18 4.01 -25.78
N VAL A 256 30.57 2.82 -25.94
CA VAL A 256 29.84 2.48 -27.15
C VAL A 256 28.45 3.09 -27.06
N GLU A 257 28.20 4.11 -27.90
CA GLU A 257 26.84 4.71 -27.94
C GLU A 257 25.86 3.70 -28.51
N PRO A 258 24.76 3.43 -27.78
CA PRO A 258 23.74 2.52 -28.29
C PRO A 258 23.03 3.14 -29.51
N PRO A 259 22.56 2.31 -30.47
CA PRO A 259 21.83 2.78 -31.64
C PRO A 259 20.58 3.57 -31.21
N LYS A 260 20.28 4.68 -31.93
CA LYS A 260 19.14 5.54 -31.63
C LYS A 260 17.79 4.90 -31.96
N ASP A 261 17.80 3.94 -32.85
CA ASP A 261 16.66 3.13 -33.30
C ASP A 261 16.49 1.81 -32.55
N ALA A 262 17.32 1.57 -31.53
CA ALA A 262 17.21 0.37 -30.69
C ALA A 262 15.84 0.26 -30.03
N SER A 263 15.30 -0.93 -29.99
CA SER A 263 13.94 -1.24 -29.52
C SER A 263 13.70 -0.80 -28.06
N TYR A 264 14.74 -0.82 -27.23
CA TYR A 264 14.69 -0.47 -25.81
C TYR A 264 14.71 1.04 -25.52
N GLN A 265 14.96 1.91 -26.49
CA GLN A 265 15.11 3.35 -26.27
C GLN A 265 13.91 4.01 -25.58
N ASN A 266 12.70 3.58 -25.95
CA ASN A 266 11.44 4.11 -25.41
C ASN A 266 10.89 3.31 -24.24
N VAL A 267 11.55 2.24 -23.82
CA VAL A 267 11.09 1.43 -22.69
C VAL A 267 11.34 2.15 -21.38
N MET A 268 10.39 2.05 -20.48
CA MET A 268 10.46 2.68 -19.16
C MET A 268 11.32 1.86 -18.22
N VAL A 269 12.37 2.48 -17.67
CA VAL A 269 13.29 1.85 -16.71
C VAL A 269 13.41 2.68 -15.43
N PRO A 270 13.76 2.08 -14.30
CA PRO A 270 14.05 2.84 -13.09
C PRO A 270 15.29 3.72 -13.30
N PRO A 271 15.22 5.02 -12.94
CA PRO A 271 16.34 5.94 -13.15
C PRO A 271 17.55 5.61 -12.26
N LEU A 272 18.76 5.96 -12.73
CA LEU A 272 19.99 5.98 -11.95
C LEU A 272 20.44 4.59 -11.43
N ILE A 273 20.19 3.52 -12.18
CA ILE A 273 20.67 2.17 -11.83
C ILE A 273 22.08 1.93 -12.40
N GLY A 274 22.26 2.19 -13.69
CA GLY A 274 23.53 1.94 -14.40
C GLY A 274 24.68 2.83 -13.95
N ILE A 275 24.36 4.06 -13.52
CA ILE A 275 25.36 5.05 -13.14
C ILE A 275 26.27 4.60 -11.99
N VAL A 276 25.77 3.82 -11.05
CA VAL A 276 26.56 3.35 -9.89
C VAL A 276 27.73 2.47 -10.35
N PHE A 277 27.52 1.67 -11.37
CA PHE A 277 28.58 0.82 -11.94
C PHE A 277 29.59 1.65 -12.72
N ILE A 278 29.12 2.65 -13.49
CA ILE A 278 29.98 3.57 -14.22
C ILE A 278 30.82 4.41 -13.23
N GLU A 279 30.20 4.98 -12.20
CA GLU A 279 30.91 5.71 -11.14
C GLU A 279 31.99 4.86 -10.49
N ASN A 280 31.67 3.60 -10.15
CA ASN A 280 32.64 2.66 -9.57
C ASN A 280 33.81 2.38 -10.53
N ALA A 281 33.54 2.24 -11.83
CA ALA A 281 34.59 2.02 -12.82
C ALA A 281 35.58 3.19 -12.88
N PHE A 282 35.11 4.43 -12.88
CA PHE A 282 35.99 5.61 -12.84
C PHE A 282 36.69 5.78 -11.48
N LYS A 283 36.07 5.40 -10.38
CA LYS A 283 36.63 5.54 -9.02
C LYS A 283 37.71 4.52 -8.71
N TYR A 284 37.57 3.29 -9.19
CA TYR A 284 38.43 2.17 -8.82
C TYR A 284 39.21 1.56 -9.97
N GLY A 285 38.85 1.90 -11.21
CA GLY A 285 39.46 1.38 -12.43
C GLY A 285 40.59 2.26 -12.99
N ILE A 286 40.93 3.39 -12.35
CA ILE A 286 41.96 4.32 -12.81
C ILE A 286 43.16 4.28 -11.85
N SER A 287 44.36 4.14 -12.43
CA SER A 287 45.64 4.27 -11.72
C SER A 287 46.45 5.42 -12.32
N HIS A 288 47.11 6.20 -11.45
CA HIS A 288 48.07 7.21 -11.89
C HIS A 288 49.45 6.61 -12.21
N ARG A 289 49.66 5.30 -11.99
CA ARG A 289 50.96 4.62 -12.18
C ARG A 289 50.96 3.64 -13.34
N HIS A 290 49.81 3.14 -13.72
CA HIS A 290 49.64 2.11 -14.74
C HIS A 290 48.60 2.49 -15.79
N PRO A 291 48.79 2.10 -17.07
CA PRO A 291 47.74 2.23 -18.06
C PRO A 291 46.44 1.59 -17.59
N SER A 292 45.35 2.31 -17.78
CA SER A 292 44.03 1.91 -17.31
C SER A 292 42.99 1.92 -18.42
N TYR A 293 41.95 1.15 -18.32
CA TYR A 293 40.84 1.19 -19.26
C TYR A 293 39.50 1.05 -18.59
N ILE A 294 38.47 1.61 -19.26
CA ILE A 294 37.06 1.48 -18.89
C ILE A 294 36.28 1.25 -20.17
N ASN A 295 35.56 0.15 -20.27
CA ASN A 295 34.70 -0.22 -21.39
C ASN A 295 33.25 -0.22 -20.92
N ILE A 296 32.35 0.48 -21.61
CA ILE A 296 30.93 0.56 -21.32
C ILE A 296 30.15 0.31 -22.60
N SER A 297 29.25 -0.66 -22.60
CA SER A 297 28.37 -0.95 -23.74
C SER A 297 26.96 -1.34 -23.30
N TYR A 298 26.05 -1.24 -24.27
CA TYR A 298 24.65 -1.61 -24.13
C TYR A 298 24.25 -2.42 -25.36
N GLU A 299 23.69 -3.59 -25.15
CA GLU A 299 23.33 -4.54 -26.19
C GLU A 299 21.90 -5.02 -26.01
N GLU A 300 21.22 -5.32 -27.11
CA GLU A 300 19.94 -6.02 -27.06
C GLU A 300 20.20 -7.49 -26.69
N ASP A 301 19.34 -8.03 -25.83
CA ASP A 301 19.44 -9.42 -25.40
C ASP A 301 18.12 -10.15 -25.75
N PRO A 302 18.16 -11.39 -26.26
CA PRO A 302 16.96 -12.13 -26.63
C PRO A 302 15.99 -12.40 -25.48
N ASP A 303 16.51 -12.60 -24.27
CA ASP A 303 15.75 -12.97 -23.08
C ASP A 303 15.46 -11.75 -22.15
N TYR A 304 16.19 -10.67 -22.34
CA TYR A 304 16.11 -9.45 -21.54
C TYR A 304 15.94 -8.22 -22.41
N LEU A 305 15.40 -7.16 -21.84
CA LEU A 305 15.26 -5.89 -22.53
C LEU A 305 16.59 -5.32 -22.98
N ILE A 306 17.59 -5.35 -22.09
CA ILE A 306 18.91 -4.79 -22.35
C ILE A 306 19.97 -5.50 -21.48
N HIS A 307 21.14 -5.72 -22.09
CA HIS A 307 22.36 -6.11 -21.42
C HIS A 307 23.28 -4.89 -21.31
N PHE A 308 23.50 -4.44 -20.08
CA PHE A 308 24.49 -3.43 -19.75
C PHE A 308 25.78 -4.10 -19.34
N HIS A 309 26.87 -3.74 -20.01
CA HIS A 309 28.22 -4.23 -19.72
C HIS A 309 29.11 -3.07 -19.30
N CYS A 310 29.81 -3.23 -18.18
CA CYS A 310 30.81 -2.27 -17.71
C CYS A 310 32.03 -3.03 -17.18
N GLN A 311 33.18 -2.81 -17.79
CA GLN A 311 34.45 -3.44 -17.43
C GLN A 311 35.52 -2.37 -17.23
N ASN A 312 36.35 -2.54 -16.22
CA ASN A 312 37.48 -1.66 -15.93
C ASN A 312 38.69 -2.43 -15.38
N SER A 313 39.87 -1.84 -15.53
CA SER A 313 41.09 -2.31 -14.86
C SER A 313 40.88 -2.39 -13.36
N ASN A 314 41.50 -3.39 -12.70
CA ASN A 314 41.32 -3.61 -11.26
C ASN A 314 42.61 -3.36 -10.48
N PHE A 315 42.65 -2.24 -9.76
CA PHE A 315 43.76 -1.84 -8.89
C PHE A 315 43.44 -1.98 -7.41
N SER A 316 42.45 -2.76 -7.03
CA SER A 316 41.97 -2.89 -5.66
C SER A 316 42.99 -3.42 -4.65
N ARG A 317 44.13 -3.95 -5.12
CA ARG A 317 45.25 -4.43 -4.28
C ARG A 317 46.30 -3.35 -3.95
N GLU A 318 46.29 -2.22 -4.64
CA GLU A 318 47.31 -1.17 -4.48
C GLU A 318 47.01 -0.18 -3.32
N GLY A 319 46.47 -0.64 -2.20
CA GLY A 319 46.43 0.14 -0.96
C GLY A 319 45.34 1.20 -0.84
N VAL A 320 44.35 1.25 -1.73
CA VAL A 320 43.17 2.10 -1.56
C VAL A 320 42.29 1.51 -0.47
N GLN A 321 42.26 2.19 0.68
CA GLN A 321 41.49 1.80 1.85
C GLN A 321 40.04 1.43 1.45
N LYS A 322 39.60 0.24 1.90
CA LYS A 322 38.25 -0.31 1.74
C LYS A 322 37.12 0.50 2.40
N GLN A 323 37.33 1.79 2.71
CA GLN A 323 36.30 2.63 3.30
C GLN A 323 35.26 3.03 2.23
N GLY A 324 34.12 2.35 2.22
CA GLY A 324 32.97 2.62 1.37
C GLY A 324 32.80 1.68 0.17
N CYS A 325 33.70 0.71 -0.04
CA CYS A 325 33.60 -0.27 -1.11
C CYS A 325 32.50 -1.31 -0.81
N GLY A 326 31.29 -1.10 -1.30
CA GLY A 326 30.20 -2.06 -1.15
C GLY A 326 28.82 -1.45 -0.95
N LEU A 327 28.69 -0.30 -0.30
CA LEU A 327 27.39 0.31 -0.04
C LEU A 327 26.60 0.62 -1.34
N GLY A 328 27.28 1.16 -2.38
CA GLY A 328 26.66 1.44 -3.65
C GLY A 328 26.14 0.19 -4.34
N LEU A 329 26.93 -0.87 -4.39
CA LEU A 329 26.52 -2.15 -5.01
C LEU A 329 25.42 -2.86 -4.20
N VAL A 330 25.50 -2.82 -2.87
CA VAL A 330 24.46 -3.36 -1.98
C VAL A 330 23.15 -2.61 -2.21
N ASN A 331 23.17 -1.29 -2.29
CA ASN A 331 21.98 -0.46 -2.52
C ASN A 331 21.37 -0.69 -3.91
N VAL A 332 22.21 -0.80 -4.95
CA VAL A 332 21.72 -1.13 -6.31
C VAL A 332 21.06 -2.51 -6.32
N ARG A 333 21.70 -3.52 -5.73
CA ARG A 333 21.11 -4.88 -5.65
C ARG A 333 19.77 -4.85 -4.94
N LYS A 334 19.71 -4.22 -3.76
CA LYS A 334 18.46 -4.07 -3.01
C LYS A 334 17.37 -3.35 -3.80
N ARG A 335 17.75 -2.32 -4.56
CA ARG A 335 16.84 -1.58 -5.43
C ARG A 335 16.33 -2.44 -6.60
N LEU A 336 17.20 -3.22 -7.23
CA LEU A 336 16.83 -4.18 -8.27
C LEU A 336 15.91 -5.27 -7.73
N ASP A 337 16.17 -5.79 -6.53
CA ASP A 337 15.32 -6.78 -5.85
C ASP A 337 13.91 -6.23 -5.60
N LEU A 338 13.79 -4.98 -5.11
CA LEU A 338 12.50 -4.32 -4.87
C LEU A 338 11.71 -4.06 -6.15
N LEU A 339 12.39 -3.76 -7.27
CA LEU A 339 11.74 -3.37 -8.53
C LEU A 339 11.43 -4.58 -9.43
N TYR A 340 12.33 -5.55 -9.49
CA TYR A 340 12.25 -6.66 -10.43
C TYR A 340 12.12 -8.05 -9.77
N GLY A 341 12.34 -8.14 -8.44
CA GLY A 341 12.38 -9.42 -7.73
C GLY A 341 13.50 -10.30 -8.32
N ASN A 342 13.16 -11.52 -8.71
CA ASN A 342 14.10 -12.49 -9.27
C ASN A 342 14.20 -12.42 -10.81
N ARG A 343 13.61 -11.40 -11.46
CA ARG A 343 13.55 -11.32 -12.94
C ARG A 343 14.78 -10.70 -13.58
N TYR A 344 15.59 -9.94 -12.84
CA TYR A 344 16.84 -9.37 -13.33
C TYR A 344 18.02 -10.35 -13.12
N LYS A 345 19.13 -10.13 -13.85
CA LYS A 345 20.37 -10.87 -13.62
C LYS A 345 21.52 -9.88 -13.47
N LEU A 346 22.27 -10.00 -12.39
CA LEU A 346 23.44 -9.16 -12.10
C LEU A 346 24.64 -10.06 -11.77
N ASN A 347 25.58 -10.12 -12.71
CA ASN A 347 26.85 -10.81 -12.56
C ASN A 347 27.95 -9.79 -12.33
N ILE A 348 28.71 -9.97 -11.27
CA ILE A 348 29.88 -9.15 -10.95
C ILE A 348 31.08 -10.08 -10.78
N GLU A 349 32.09 -9.89 -11.62
CA GLU A 349 33.31 -10.68 -11.64
C GLU A 349 34.49 -9.76 -11.32
N SER A 350 35.36 -10.23 -10.44
CA SER A 350 36.57 -9.50 -10.04
C SER A 350 37.75 -10.43 -10.17
N THR A 351 38.60 -10.19 -11.15
CA THR A 351 39.87 -10.86 -11.35
C THR A 351 41.03 -10.02 -10.79
N GLU A 352 42.26 -10.46 -10.95
CA GLU A 352 43.44 -9.64 -10.58
C GLU A 352 43.62 -8.43 -11.49
N GLN A 353 43.15 -8.51 -12.75
CA GLN A 353 43.35 -7.48 -13.77
C GLN A 353 42.11 -6.67 -14.04
N ASP A 354 40.93 -7.27 -13.92
CA ASP A 354 39.68 -6.70 -14.37
C ASP A 354 38.57 -6.77 -13.31
N PHE A 355 37.70 -5.76 -13.34
CA PHE A 355 36.42 -5.78 -12.66
C PHE A 355 35.32 -5.63 -13.72
N THR A 356 34.43 -6.62 -13.80
CA THR A 356 33.38 -6.69 -14.82
C THR A 356 31.99 -6.79 -14.21
N VAL A 357 31.09 -5.97 -14.68
CA VAL A 357 29.67 -5.97 -14.33
C VAL A 357 28.83 -6.25 -15.57
N ASN A 358 27.96 -7.26 -15.48
CA ASN A 358 26.94 -7.56 -16.47
C ASN A 358 25.57 -7.48 -15.80
N LEU A 359 24.77 -6.49 -16.19
CA LEU A 359 23.42 -6.29 -15.72
C LEU A 359 22.42 -6.52 -16.85
N TYR A 360 21.50 -7.46 -16.65
CA TYR A 360 20.40 -7.77 -17.56
C TYR A 360 19.11 -7.26 -16.95
N ILE A 361 18.49 -6.29 -17.62
CA ILE A 361 17.21 -5.68 -17.20
C ILE A 361 16.10 -6.41 -17.94
N PRO A 362 15.10 -6.94 -17.25
CA PRO A 362 14.00 -7.67 -17.88
C PRO A 362 13.01 -6.74 -18.58
N TYR A 363 12.22 -7.30 -19.48
CA TYR A 363 10.99 -6.66 -19.95
C TYR A 363 10.01 -6.48 -18.77
N ASN A 364 9.27 -5.37 -18.74
CA ASN A 364 8.27 -5.06 -17.70
C ASN A 364 7.04 -5.96 -17.81
#